data_4c03040b4dda733570551eb24ba73100
#
_entry.id   4c03040b4dda733570551eb24ba73100
#
_cell.length_a   1.000
_cell.length_b   1.000
_cell.length_c   1.000
_cell.angle_alpha   90.00
_cell.angle_beta   90.00
_cell.angle_gamma   90.00
#
_symmetry.space_group_name_H-M   'P 1'
#
loop_
_entity.id
_entity.type
_entity.pdbx_description
1 polymer ?
#
loop_
_entity_poly.entity_id
_entity_poly.type
_entity_poly.pdbx_seq_one_letter_code
_entity_poly.pdbx_strand_id
1 'polypeptide(L)'
;MPRLGPGGQPEWRIALVPASQAEVHDTWHTTGLCGTGSNDYSIDGVLVQPGHTFALDELQREGTLYRWPGFFITNSLGIPLGVAADALDTAMGILDRKILMPERTPARDEARVRAAIARAHAMVGSARSYAYDTLGGFWSVLESGDQPSFAARAALAGCYVHTMTTCRDAVQLLVETVGTAAIQRGSSLERNLRDLITMGQHLVAQVKMREWAGGLWFGQPAPLPVI
;
A
#
# COMPACT_ATOMS: atom_id res chain seq x y z
N MET A 1 15.75 -17.30 0.18
CA MET A 1 16.61 -18.19 0.97
C MET A 1 17.98 -17.57 1.15
N PRO A 2 18.56 -17.58 2.32
CA PRO A 2 19.95 -17.17 2.47
C PRO A 2 20.87 -18.20 1.82
N ARG A 3 21.82 -17.72 1.06
CA ARG A 3 22.91 -18.47 0.47
C ARG A 3 24.23 -17.84 0.96
N LEU A 4 25.31 -18.56 0.99
CA LEU A 4 26.62 -17.97 1.24
C LEU A 4 27.13 -17.36 -0.07
N GLY A 5 27.24 -16.05 -0.12
CA GLY A 5 27.86 -15.31 -1.20
C GLY A 5 29.40 -15.38 -1.19
N PRO A 6 30.06 -14.70 -2.13
CA PRO A 6 31.49 -14.56 -2.13
C PRO A 6 31.98 -13.96 -0.80
N GLY A 7 32.85 -14.69 -0.06
CA GLY A 7 33.32 -14.25 1.26
C GLY A 7 32.52 -14.80 2.45
N GLY A 8 31.59 -15.72 2.25
CA GLY A 8 30.86 -16.42 3.31
C GLY A 8 29.76 -15.62 4.00
N GLN A 9 29.41 -14.43 3.49
CA GLN A 9 28.29 -13.63 4.02
C GLN A 9 26.94 -14.15 3.49
N PRO A 10 25.88 -14.12 4.31
CA PRO A 10 24.53 -14.47 3.87
C PRO A 10 24.08 -13.56 2.72
N GLU A 11 23.67 -14.15 1.62
CA GLU A 11 23.11 -13.47 0.46
C GLU A 11 21.64 -13.88 0.29
N TRP A 12 20.74 -12.90 0.18
CA TRP A 12 19.34 -13.14 -0.11
C TRP A 12 19.10 -13.17 -1.62
N ARG A 13 18.56 -14.29 -2.11
CA ARG A 13 18.18 -14.41 -3.51
C ARG A 13 16.70 -14.81 -3.64
N ILE A 14 16.07 -14.29 -4.66
CA ILE A 14 14.76 -14.74 -5.11
C ILE A 14 15.00 -15.86 -6.11
N ALA A 15 14.29 -16.97 -5.93
CA ALA A 15 14.34 -18.12 -6.82
C ALA A 15 13.02 -18.27 -7.56
N LEU A 16 13.09 -18.47 -8.88
CA LEU A 16 11.96 -18.82 -9.71
C LEU A 16 11.85 -20.35 -9.77
N VAL A 17 10.73 -20.85 -9.28
CA VAL A 17 10.45 -22.29 -9.19
C VAL A 17 9.12 -22.57 -9.92
N PRO A 18 9.02 -23.64 -10.72
CA PRO A 18 7.74 -24.05 -11.31
C PRO A 18 6.67 -24.25 -10.23
N ALA A 19 5.46 -23.76 -10.46
CA ALA A 19 4.36 -23.90 -9.51
C ALA A 19 4.04 -25.36 -9.14
N SER A 20 4.31 -26.29 -10.04
CA SER A 20 4.16 -27.74 -9.80
C SER A 20 5.13 -28.33 -8.76
N GLN A 21 6.14 -27.57 -8.36
CA GLN A 21 7.12 -27.95 -7.33
C GLN A 21 6.90 -27.20 -6.00
N ALA A 22 5.84 -26.42 -5.92
CA ALA A 22 5.40 -25.73 -4.71
C ALA A 22 4.10 -26.38 -4.21
N GLU A 23 4.02 -26.63 -2.91
CA GLU A 23 2.78 -26.98 -2.24
C GLU A 23 2.13 -25.70 -1.70
N VAL A 24 0.95 -25.38 -2.20
CA VAL A 24 0.17 -24.21 -1.76
C VAL A 24 -0.78 -24.63 -0.64
N HIS A 25 -0.71 -23.94 0.49
CA HIS A 25 -1.55 -24.18 1.66
C HIS A 25 -2.72 -23.20 1.65
N ASP A 26 -3.95 -23.69 1.78
CA ASP A 26 -5.15 -22.84 1.83
C ASP A 26 -5.26 -22.13 3.19
N THR A 27 -4.53 -21.03 3.32
CA THR A 27 -4.41 -20.23 4.57
C THR A 27 -5.00 -18.83 4.47
N TRP A 28 -5.43 -18.40 3.25
CA TRP A 28 -5.88 -17.02 3.03
C TRP A 28 -7.38 -16.84 3.32
N HIS A 29 -7.78 -16.94 4.58
CA HIS A 29 -9.14 -16.76 5.07
C HIS A 29 -9.30 -15.40 5.77
N THR A 30 -9.22 -14.31 4.99
CA THR A 30 -9.18 -12.93 5.49
C THR A 30 -10.52 -12.22 5.34
N THR A 31 -10.72 -11.12 6.08
CA THR A 31 -11.94 -10.30 6.01
C THR A 31 -11.94 -9.34 4.82
N GLY A 32 -10.78 -8.94 4.31
CA GLY A 32 -10.60 -8.11 3.11
C GLY A 32 -9.55 -8.71 2.20
N LEU A 33 -9.49 -8.23 0.94
CA LEU A 33 -8.62 -8.78 -0.10
C LEU A 33 -8.78 -10.29 -0.29
N CYS A 34 -9.98 -10.82 -0.06
CA CYS A 34 -10.26 -12.26 -0.10
C CYS A 34 -9.91 -12.91 -1.45
N GLY A 35 -10.02 -12.14 -2.54
CA GLY A 35 -9.76 -12.64 -3.90
C GLY A 35 -8.28 -12.64 -4.30
N THR A 36 -7.34 -12.18 -3.46
CA THR A 36 -5.92 -12.15 -3.82
C THR A 36 -5.24 -13.51 -3.72
N GLY A 37 -5.83 -14.44 -2.96
CA GLY A 37 -5.28 -15.79 -2.78
C GLY A 37 -3.84 -15.78 -2.26
N SER A 38 -3.53 -14.88 -1.32
CA SER A 38 -2.17 -14.75 -0.74
C SER A 38 -1.87 -15.87 0.24
N ASN A 39 -2.06 -17.09 -0.22
CA ASN A 39 -1.83 -18.32 0.54
C ASN A 39 -0.36 -18.52 0.87
N ASP A 40 -0.10 -19.24 1.96
CA ASP A 40 1.23 -19.75 2.25
C ASP A 40 1.60 -20.86 1.26
N TYR A 41 2.89 -21.05 1.07
CA TYR A 41 3.40 -22.17 0.26
C TYR A 41 4.70 -22.71 0.83
N SER A 42 4.98 -23.96 0.58
CA SER A 42 6.24 -24.62 0.89
C SER A 42 6.91 -25.17 -0.37
N ILE A 43 8.23 -25.13 -0.38
CA ILE A 43 9.07 -25.70 -1.43
C ILE A 43 10.18 -26.48 -0.71
N ASP A 44 10.26 -27.77 -0.97
CA ASP A 44 11.25 -28.62 -0.33
C ASP A 44 12.09 -29.38 -1.37
N GLY A 45 13.39 -29.43 -1.14
CA GLY A 45 14.33 -30.23 -1.91
C GLY A 45 14.49 -29.86 -3.39
N VAL A 46 14.07 -28.65 -3.80
CA VAL A 46 14.13 -28.22 -5.20
C VAL A 46 15.50 -27.63 -5.52
N LEU A 47 16.16 -28.22 -6.52
CA LEU A 47 17.41 -27.69 -7.08
C LEU A 47 17.10 -26.57 -8.08
N VAL A 48 17.46 -25.33 -7.73
CA VAL A 48 17.27 -24.16 -8.61
C VAL A 48 18.57 -23.87 -9.37
N GLN A 49 18.46 -23.81 -10.70
CA GLN A 49 19.61 -23.47 -11.55
C GLN A 49 20.02 -22.00 -11.37
N PRO A 50 21.32 -21.66 -11.53
CA PRO A 50 21.80 -20.27 -11.34
C PRO A 50 21.03 -19.22 -12.15
N GLY A 51 20.64 -19.51 -13.37
CA GLY A 51 19.88 -18.61 -14.23
C GLY A 51 18.41 -18.37 -13.81
N HIS A 52 17.92 -19.07 -12.78
CA HIS A 52 16.58 -18.91 -12.22
C HIS A 52 16.61 -18.24 -10.84
N THR A 53 17.70 -17.56 -10.49
CA THR A 53 17.82 -16.80 -9.25
C THR A 53 18.33 -15.40 -9.53
N PHE A 54 17.87 -14.41 -8.73
CA PHE A 54 18.34 -13.03 -8.79
C PHE A 54 18.30 -12.39 -7.39
N ALA A 55 19.11 -11.36 -7.18
CA ALA A 55 18.99 -10.48 -6.03
C ALA A 55 18.26 -9.19 -6.42
N LEU A 56 17.60 -8.55 -5.46
CA LEU A 56 16.81 -7.32 -5.72
C LEU A 56 17.70 -6.13 -6.09
N ASP A 57 18.96 -6.14 -5.66
CA ASP A 57 19.97 -5.12 -5.94
C ASP A 57 20.83 -5.42 -7.19
N GLU A 58 20.60 -6.56 -7.85
CA GLU A 58 21.22 -6.89 -9.12
C GLU A 58 20.43 -6.31 -10.28
N LEU A 59 20.89 -5.18 -10.85
CA LEU A 59 20.25 -4.57 -12.02
C LEU A 59 20.31 -5.49 -13.23
N GLN A 60 19.14 -5.87 -13.74
CA GLN A 60 19.01 -6.73 -14.93
C GLN A 60 18.75 -5.93 -16.22
N ARG A 61 18.39 -4.65 -16.09
CA ARG A 61 18.09 -3.75 -17.20
C ARG A 61 18.56 -2.33 -16.91
N GLU A 62 18.92 -1.62 -17.96
CA GLU A 62 19.17 -0.19 -17.87
C GLU A 62 17.87 0.60 -17.82
N GLY A 63 17.92 1.80 -17.23
CA GLY A 63 16.79 2.72 -17.11
C GLY A 63 16.48 3.13 -15.68
N THR A 64 15.88 4.31 -15.52
CA THR A 64 15.61 4.94 -14.23
C THR A 64 14.77 4.05 -13.30
N LEU A 65 13.77 3.34 -13.85
CA LEU A 65 12.92 2.44 -13.10
C LEU A 65 13.69 1.35 -12.34
N TYR A 66 14.81 0.90 -12.89
CA TYR A 66 15.59 -0.21 -12.35
C TYR A 66 16.73 0.25 -11.43
N ARG A 67 17.00 1.55 -11.33
CA ARG A 67 18.11 2.09 -10.52
C ARG A 67 17.89 1.99 -9.01
N TRP A 68 16.66 1.75 -8.59
CA TRP A 68 16.31 1.59 -7.19
C TRP A 68 15.52 0.30 -6.95
N PRO A 69 16.04 -0.63 -6.13
CA PRO A 69 15.38 -1.92 -5.90
C PRO A 69 14.01 -1.79 -5.25
N GLY A 70 13.74 -0.69 -4.52
CA GLY A 70 12.44 -0.44 -3.88
C GLY A 70 11.33 0.01 -4.82
N PHE A 71 11.60 0.28 -6.10
CA PHE A 71 10.53 0.73 -7.00
C PHE A 71 9.43 -0.31 -7.26
N PHE A 72 9.71 -1.60 -7.08
CA PHE A 72 8.67 -2.62 -7.25
C PHE A 72 7.51 -2.49 -6.24
N ILE A 73 7.71 -1.80 -5.11
CA ILE A 73 6.67 -1.57 -4.10
C ILE A 73 5.94 -0.23 -4.24
N THR A 74 6.39 0.67 -5.13
CA THR A 74 5.76 2.00 -5.30
C THR A 74 4.33 1.93 -5.82
N ASN A 75 3.97 0.88 -6.56
CA ASN A 75 2.60 0.60 -7.00
C ASN A 75 1.61 0.46 -5.83
N SER A 76 2.09 0.10 -4.63
CA SER A 76 1.26 -0.01 -3.42
C SER A 76 0.61 1.32 -3.02
N LEU A 77 1.13 2.47 -3.46
CA LEU A 77 0.52 3.79 -3.22
C LEU A 77 -0.75 4.01 -4.05
N GLY A 78 -0.82 3.46 -5.26
CA GLY A 78 -1.96 3.64 -6.16
C GLY A 78 -3.23 2.97 -5.67
N ILE A 79 -3.12 1.83 -5.01
CA ILE A 79 -4.27 1.02 -4.58
C ILE A 79 -5.11 1.75 -3.52
N PRO A 80 -4.57 2.21 -2.38
CA PRO A 80 -5.36 2.92 -1.37
C PRO A 80 -5.97 4.21 -1.89
N LEU A 81 -5.26 4.93 -2.78
CA LEU A 81 -5.78 6.14 -3.42
C LEU A 81 -6.98 5.84 -4.32
N GLY A 82 -6.91 4.77 -5.13
CA GLY A 82 -8.00 4.34 -5.99
C GLY A 82 -9.22 3.87 -5.20
N VAL A 83 -9.02 3.07 -4.15
CA VAL A 83 -10.08 2.58 -3.26
C VAL A 83 -10.77 3.74 -2.53
N ALA A 84 -10.00 4.71 -2.04
CA ALA A 84 -10.56 5.87 -1.36
C ALA A 84 -11.33 6.81 -2.31
N ALA A 85 -10.89 6.94 -3.56
CA ALA A 85 -11.62 7.70 -4.58
C ALA A 85 -12.97 7.03 -4.91
N ASP A 86 -12.99 5.71 -5.14
CA ASP A 86 -14.23 4.95 -5.35
C ASP A 86 -15.19 5.06 -4.16
N ALA A 87 -14.64 5.02 -2.94
CA ALA A 87 -15.42 5.18 -1.72
C ALA A 87 -16.06 6.58 -1.62
N LEU A 88 -15.34 7.64 -2.00
CA LEU A 88 -15.88 9.00 -2.06
C LEU A 88 -17.06 9.10 -3.03
N ASP A 89 -16.88 8.63 -4.25
CA ASP A 89 -17.94 8.67 -5.28
C ASP A 89 -19.16 7.86 -4.86
N THR A 90 -18.94 6.68 -4.30
CA THR A 90 -20.02 5.82 -3.78
C THR A 90 -20.77 6.48 -2.63
N ALA A 91 -20.06 7.03 -1.64
CA ALA A 91 -20.67 7.69 -0.49
C ALA A 91 -21.48 8.91 -0.91
N MET A 92 -20.95 9.74 -1.79
CA MET A 92 -21.66 10.90 -2.34
C MET A 92 -22.94 10.49 -3.06
N GLY A 93 -22.88 9.44 -3.91
CA GLY A 93 -24.05 8.92 -4.61
C GLY A 93 -25.14 8.36 -3.69
N ILE A 94 -24.76 7.77 -2.54
CA ILE A 94 -25.73 7.31 -1.53
C ILE A 94 -26.34 8.51 -0.80
N LEU A 95 -25.51 9.43 -0.32
CA LEU A 95 -25.93 10.57 0.50
C LEU A 95 -26.78 11.59 -0.28
N ASP A 96 -26.56 11.70 -1.59
CA ASP A 96 -27.39 12.55 -2.46
C ASP A 96 -28.87 12.13 -2.48
N ARG A 97 -29.13 10.83 -2.36
CA ARG A 97 -30.49 10.25 -2.41
C ARG A 97 -31.08 9.92 -1.04
N LYS A 98 -30.24 9.93 0.01
CA LYS A 98 -30.65 9.49 1.35
C LYS A 98 -31.48 10.56 2.07
N ILE A 99 -32.57 10.12 2.68
CA ILE A 99 -33.37 10.92 3.62
C ILE A 99 -33.07 10.49 5.05
N LEU A 100 -32.71 11.42 5.90
CA LEU A 100 -32.41 11.18 7.30
C LEU A 100 -33.71 11.22 8.13
N MET A 101 -33.80 10.31 9.07
CA MET A 101 -34.96 10.22 9.97
C MET A 101 -34.50 10.64 11.40
N PRO A 102 -35.35 11.16 12.24
CA PRO A 102 -36.81 11.37 12.04
C PRO A 102 -37.18 12.66 11.31
N GLU A 103 -36.26 13.61 11.12
CA GLU A 103 -36.52 14.97 10.61
C GLU A 103 -36.96 15.00 9.12
N ARG A 104 -36.74 13.89 8.40
CA ARG A 104 -37.02 13.71 6.97
C ARG A 104 -36.27 14.72 6.08
N THR A 105 -35.02 15.06 6.49
CA THR A 105 -34.16 15.97 5.72
C THR A 105 -33.28 15.20 4.74
N PRO A 106 -33.00 15.74 3.54
CA PRO A 106 -31.99 15.15 2.65
C PRO A 106 -30.60 15.15 3.34
N ALA A 107 -29.93 14.02 3.30
CA ALA A 107 -28.62 13.88 3.95
C ALA A 107 -27.59 14.90 3.44
N ARG A 108 -27.62 15.22 2.15
CA ARG A 108 -26.74 16.22 1.51
C ARG A 108 -26.91 17.65 2.07
N ASP A 109 -28.07 17.95 2.68
CA ASP A 109 -28.34 19.27 3.25
C ASP A 109 -27.87 19.41 4.69
N GLU A 110 -27.51 18.30 5.34
CA GLU A 110 -26.99 18.28 6.69
C GLU A 110 -25.56 18.81 6.77
N ALA A 111 -25.33 19.76 7.67
CA ALA A 111 -24.04 20.40 7.84
C ALA A 111 -22.92 19.40 8.21
N ARG A 112 -23.23 18.41 9.06
CA ARG A 112 -22.27 17.36 9.44
C ARG A 112 -21.89 16.46 8.25
N VAL A 113 -22.82 16.16 7.37
CA VAL A 113 -22.56 15.34 6.18
C VAL A 113 -21.66 16.10 5.21
N ARG A 114 -21.98 17.37 4.93
CA ARG A 114 -21.15 18.23 4.09
C ARG A 114 -19.73 18.39 4.64
N ALA A 115 -19.60 18.60 5.96
CA ALA A 115 -18.29 18.69 6.62
C ALA A 115 -17.50 17.38 6.50
N ALA A 116 -18.14 16.22 6.67
CA ALA A 116 -17.49 14.91 6.54
C ALA A 116 -17.00 14.66 5.10
N ILE A 117 -17.81 14.95 4.09
CA ILE A 117 -17.42 14.83 2.69
C ILE A 117 -16.24 15.76 2.36
N ALA A 118 -16.30 17.04 2.76
CA ALA A 118 -15.21 17.98 2.54
C ALA A 118 -13.90 17.50 3.21
N ARG A 119 -13.99 16.97 4.44
CA ARG A 119 -12.86 16.40 5.15
C ARG A 119 -12.29 15.18 4.42
N ALA A 120 -13.13 14.25 4.00
CA ALA A 120 -12.67 13.04 3.27
C ALA A 120 -11.97 13.42 1.95
N HIS A 121 -12.51 14.37 1.19
CA HIS A 121 -11.86 14.91 -0.01
C HIS A 121 -10.49 15.52 0.29
N ALA A 122 -10.37 16.31 1.36
CA ALA A 122 -9.09 16.90 1.77
C ALA A 122 -8.07 15.82 2.17
N MET A 123 -8.50 14.78 2.89
CA MET A 123 -7.64 13.66 3.29
C MET A 123 -7.11 12.90 2.07
N VAL A 124 -7.97 12.51 1.15
CA VAL A 124 -7.56 11.77 -0.06
C VAL A 124 -6.72 12.65 -0.98
N GLY A 125 -7.11 13.91 -1.16
CA GLY A 125 -6.37 14.88 -1.98
C GLY A 125 -4.96 15.15 -1.45
N SER A 126 -4.79 15.35 -0.14
CA SER A 126 -3.49 15.57 0.47
C SER A 126 -2.61 14.31 0.40
N ALA A 127 -3.16 13.12 0.66
CA ALA A 127 -2.42 11.87 0.52
C ALA A 127 -1.96 11.65 -0.93
N ARG A 128 -2.81 11.94 -1.91
CA ARG A 128 -2.47 11.87 -3.33
C ARG A 128 -1.35 12.84 -3.70
N SER A 129 -1.47 14.11 -3.30
CA SER A 129 -0.45 15.13 -3.61
C SER A 129 0.89 14.75 -2.99
N TYR A 130 0.90 14.31 -1.73
CA TYR A 130 2.11 13.85 -1.06
C TYR A 130 2.74 12.65 -1.76
N ALA A 131 1.93 11.67 -2.20
CA ALA A 131 2.43 10.51 -2.93
C ALA A 131 3.09 10.90 -4.26
N TYR A 132 2.43 11.72 -5.07
CA TYR A 132 2.96 12.13 -6.36
C TYR A 132 4.19 13.04 -6.24
N ASP A 133 4.19 13.97 -5.29
CA ASP A 133 5.34 14.85 -5.04
C ASP A 133 6.56 14.05 -4.58
N THR A 134 6.37 13.15 -3.61
CA THR A 134 7.44 12.27 -3.11
C THR A 134 8.00 11.37 -4.20
N LEU A 135 7.14 10.70 -4.98
CA LEU A 135 7.59 9.84 -6.07
C LEU A 135 8.26 10.61 -7.18
N GLY A 136 7.74 11.80 -7.54
CA GLY A 136 8.33 12.67 -8.57
C GLY A 136 9.72 13.14 -8.16
N GLY A 137 9.89 13.60 -6.92
CA GLY A 137 11.20 14.01 -6.40
C GLY A 137 12.19 12.84 -6.37
N PHE A 138 11.74 11.67 -5.91
CA PHE A 138 12.57 10.46 -5.87
C PHE A 138 12.99 10.01 -7.29
N TRP A 139 12.05 10.05 -8.25
CA TRP A 139 12.32 9.75 -9.66
C TRP A 139 13.36 10.68 -10.24
N SER A 140 13.25 12.00 -10.01
CA SER A 140 14.19 12.99 -10.54
C SER A 140 15.61 12.76 -10.04
N VAL A 141 15.80 12.34 -8.78
CA VAL A 141 17.11 11.97 -8.23
C VAL A 141 17.70 10.78 -8.98
N LEU A 142 16.91 9.76 -9.25
CA LEU A 142 17.38 8.58 -9.98
C LEU A 142 17.64 8.89 -11.47
N GLU A 143 16.85 9.76 -12.06
CA GLU A 143 16.99 10.16 -13.46
C GLU A 143 18.30 10.95 -13.69
N SER A 144 18.73 11.77 -12.72
CA SER A 144 20.04 12.45 -12.76
C SER A 144 21.24 11.48 -12.59
N GLY A 145 20.99 10.23 -12.20
CA GLY A 145 22.03 9.23 -11.95
C GLY A 145 22.53 9.20 -10.51
N ASP A 146 21.94 10.03 -9.65
CA ASP A 146 22.31 10.12 -8.24
C ASP A 146 21.68 9.00 -7.41
N GLN A 147 22.24 8.76 -6.21
CA GLN A 147 21.64 7.88 -5.22
C GLN A 147 20.70 8.67 -4.30
N PRO A 148 19.52 8.13 -3.97
CA PRO A 148 18.61 8.79 -3.06
C PRO A 148 19.22 8.97 -1.67
N SER A 149 19.17 10.19 -1.17
CA SER A 149 19.62 10.53 0.19
C SER A 149 18.77 9.82 1.25
N PHE A 150 19.26 9.74 2.48
CA PHE A 150 18.47 9.26 3.60
C PHE A 150 17.16 10.04 3.77
N ALA A 151 17.18 11.34 3.55
CA ALA A 151 15.96 12.17 3.60
C ALA A 151 14.94 11.78 2.52
N ALA A 152 15.36 11.56 1.28
CA ALA A 152 14.49 11.11 0.20
C ALA A 152 13.89 9.72 0.49
N ARG A 153 14.72 8.79 0.99
CA ARG A 153 14.29 7.45 1.41
C ARG A 153 13.32 7.49 2.58
N ALA A 154 13.59 8.34 3.58
CA ALA A 154 12.69 8.57 4.72
C ALA A 154 11.34 9.12 4.29
N ALA A 155 11.33 10.10 3.37
CA ALA A 155 10.10 10.66 2.83
C ALA A 155 9.28 9.59 2.09
N LEU A 156 9.92 8.76 1.26
CA LEU A 156 9.25 7.67 0.54
C LEU A 156 8.66 6.63 1.51
N ALA A 157 9.44 6.18 2.50
CA ALA A 157 8.97 5.23 3.51
C ALA A 157 7.80 5.79 4.35
N GLY A 158 7.89 7.05 4.75
CA GLY A 158 6.81 7.76 5.45
C GLY A 158 5.56 7.92 4.59
N CYS A 159 5.74 8.16 3.29
CA CYS A 159 4.67 8.32 2.32
C CYS A 159 3.81 7.06 2.18
N TYR A 160 4.40 5.86 2.17
CA TYR A 160 3.64 4.60 2.12
C TYR A 160 2.65 4.50 3.28
N VAL A 161 3.13 4.68 4.51
CA VAL A 161 2.28 4.54 5.69
C VAL A 161 1.26 5.67 5.77
N HIS A 162 1.65 6.91 5.43
CA HIS A 162 0.74 8.05 5.43
C HIS A 162 -0.41 7.84 4.45
N THR A 163 -0.11 7.48 3.21
CA THR A 163 -1.12 7.27 2.17
C THR A 163 -2.11 6.18 2.58
N MET A 164 -1.60 5.03 3.05
CA MET A 164 -2.43 3.91 3.49
C MET A 164 -3.35 4.29 4.65
N THR A 165 -2.79 4.89 5.72
CA THR A 165 -3.57 5.24 6.91
C THR A 165 -4.59 6.34 6.62
N THR A 166 -4.20 7.36 5.86
CA THR A 166 -5.08 8.49 5.53
C THR A 166 -6.25 8.04 4.64
N CYS A 167 -6.00 7.19 3.64
CA CYS A 167 -7.06 6.64 2.79
C CYS A 167 -8.02 5.74 3.59
N ARG A 168 -7.51 4.86 4.46
CA ARG A 168 -8.33 4.04 5.35
C ARG A 168 -9.22 4.90 6.26
N ASP A 169 -8.64 5.92 6.90
CA ASP A 169 -9.35 6.79 7.83
C ASP A 169 -10.40 7.65 7.10
N ALA A 170 -10.13 8.06 5.85
CA ALA A 170 -11.12 8.72 5.00
C ALA A 170 -12.29 7.79 4.67
N VAL A 171 -12.02 6.54 4.28
CA VAL A 171 -13.08 5.56 3.97
C VAL A 171 -13.87 5.21 5.22
N GLN A 172 -13.24 5.08 6.37
CA GLN A 172 -13.93 4.88 7.65
C GLN A 172 -14.89 6.05 7.96
N LEU A 173 -14.43 7.29 7.80
CA LEU A 173 -15.28 8.48 7.97
C LEU A 173 -16.51 8.45 7.03
N LEU A 174 -16.32 7.99 5.78
CA LEU A 174 -17.42 7.87 4.82
C LEU A 174 -18.40 6.77 5.23
N VAL A 175 -17.93 5.61 5.68
CA VAL A 175 -18.79 4.52 6.19
C VAL A 175 -19.63 5.00 7.38
N GLU A 176 -19.02 5.68 8.34
CA GLU A 176 -19.72 6.25 9.50
C GLU A 176 -20.74 7.32 9.09
N THR A 177 -20.41 8.15 8.12
CA THR A 177 -21.31 9.21 7.61
C THR A 177 -22.51 8.65 6.87
N VAL A 178 -22.27 7.63 6.05
CA VAL A 178 -23.35 6.93 5.31
C VAL A 178 -24.21 6.09 6.26
N GLY A 179 -23.64 5.51 7.30
CA GLY A 179 -24.33 4.72 8.30
C GLY A 179 -24.82 3.36 7.79
N THR A 180 -26.04 2.95 8.15
CA THR A 180 -26.54 1.59 7.89
C THR A 180 -26.53 1.14 6.43
N ALA A 181 -26.60 2.04 5.47
CA ALA A 181 -26.49 1.70 4.05
C ALA A 181 -25.06 1.26 3.66
N ALA A 182 -24.05 1.72 4.39
CA ALA A 182 -22.65 1.35 4.12
C ALA A 182 -22.33 -0.08 4.56
N ILE A 183 -23.00 -0.61 5.60
CA ILE A 183 -22.68 -1.92 6.20
C ILE A 183 -23.51 -3.08 5.63
N GLN A 184 -24.32 -2.83 4.60
CA GLN A 184 -25.09 -3.88 3.95
C GLN A 184 -24.14 -4.83 3.17
N ARG A 185 -24.41 -6.14 3.21
CA ARG A 185 -23.67 -7.10 2.39
C ARG A 185 -23.81 -6.71 0.92
N GLY A 186 -22.68 -6.63 0.21
CA GLY A 186 -22.63 -6.15 -1.17
C GLY A 186 -22.40 -4.65 -1.33
N SER A 187 -22.35 -3.88 -0.24
CA SER A 187 -21.92 -2.48 -0.29
C SER A 187 -20.44 -2.41 -0.66
N SER A 188 -20.08 -1.59 -1.66
CA SER A 188 -18.68 -1.34 -2.02
C SER A 188 -17.94 -0.60 -0.90
N LEU A 189 -18.63 0.27 -0.14
CA LEU A 189 -18.00 1.00 0.98
C LEU A 189 -17.50 0.08 2.09
N GLU A 190 -18.32 -0.92 2.46
CA GLU A 190 -17.96 -1.90 3.47
C GLU A 190 -16.75 -2.74 2.99
N ARG A 191 -16.80 -3.18 1.74
CA ARG A 191 -15.69 -3.92 1.13
C ARG A 191 -14.43 -3.07 1.06
N ASN A 192 -14.52 -1.83 0.59
CA ASN A 192 -13.39 -0.91 0.49
C ASN A 192 -12.70 -0.69 1.85
N LEU A 193 -13.49 -0.56 2.93
CA LEU A 193 -12.93 -0.44 4.29
C LEU A 193 -12.19 -1.71 4.72
N ARG A 194 -12.77 -2.89 4.53
CA ARG A 194 -12.14 -4.17 4.87
C ARG A 194 -10.87 -4.41 4.08
N ASP A 195 -10.90 -4.10 2.80
CA ASP A 195 -9.74 -4.24 1.92
C ASP A 195 -8.59 -3.34 2.38
N LEU A 196 -8.87 -2.06 2.72
CA LEU A 196 -7.87 -1.14 3.26
C LEU A 196 -7.35 -1.55 4.65
N ILE A 197 -8.19 -2.11 5.52
CA ILE A 197 -7.75 -2.65 6.81
C ILE A 197 -6.77 -3.81 6.59
N THR A 198 -7.11 -4.74 5.69
CA THR A 198 -6.25 -5.89 5.38
C THR A 198 -4.95 -5.44 4.71
N MET A 199 -5.03 -4.52 3.76
CA MET A 199 -3.88 -3.95 3.08
C MET A 199 -2.93 -3.21 4.04
N GLY A 200 -3.47 -2.58 5.08
CA GLY A 200 -2.70 -1.94 6.15
C GLY A 200 -1.81 -2.89 6.95
N GLN A 201 -1.99 -4.22 6.82
CA GLN A 201 -1.11 -5.23 7.42
C GLN A 201 0.13 -5.52 6.57
N HIS A 202 0.18 -5.04 5.33
CA HIS A 202 1.37 -5.20 4.50
C HIS A 202 2.56 -4.44 5.09
N LEU A 203 3.77 -5.00 4.96
CA LEU A 203 5.00 -4.47 5.58
C LEU A 203 5.18 -2.95 5.37
N VAL A 204 4.94 -2.45 4.15
CA VAL A 204 5.12 -1.03 3.80
C VAL A 204 4.11 -0.09 4.46
N ALA A 205 3.02 -0.63 5.02
CA ALA A 205 1.96 0.14 5.68
C ALA A 205 2.02 0.06 7.22
N GLN A 206 2.86 -0.82 7.78
CA GLN A 206 2.94 -1.05 9.21
C GLN A 206 3.68 0.08 9.94
N VAL A 207 3.43 0.18 11.25
CA VAL A 207 4.11 1.13 12.16
C VAL A 207 5.63 1.00 12.09
N LYS A 208 6.15 -0.20 11.90
CA LYS A 208 7.57 -0.48 11.72
C LYS A 208 8.22 0.32 10.59
N MET A 209 7.48 0.59 9.51
CA MET A 209 7.96 1.46 8.43
C MET A 209 8.16 2.91 8.91
N ARG A 210 7.32 3.41 9.83
CA ARG A 210 7.49 4.74 10.43
C ARG A 210 8.76 4.81 11.29
N GLU A 211 9.05 3.73 12.03
CA GLU A 211 10.28 3.64 12.82
C GLU A 211 11.51 3.72 11.91
N TRP A 212 11.51 2.98 10.81
CA TRP A 212 12.60 3.02 9.84
C TRP A 212 12.71 4.38 9.14
N ALA A 213 11.60 4.98 8.74
CA ALA A 213 11.59 6.34 8.20
C ALA A 213 12.17 7.35 9.19
N GLY A 214 11.79 7.25 10.48
CA GLY A 214 12.35 8.06 11.54
C GLY A 214 13.86 7.87 11.69
N GLY A 215 14.34 6.61 11.66
CA GLY A 215 15.78 6.30 11.70
C GLY A 215 16.56 6.93 10.55
N LEU A 216 16.01 6.86 9.33
CA LEU A 216 16.63 7.50 8.15
C LEU A 216 16.75 9.02 8.30
N TRP A 217 15.78 9.70 8.93
CA TRP A 217 15.88 11.14 9.23
C TRP A 217 17.03 11.46 10.21
N PHE A 218 17.41 10.51 11.06
CA PHE A 218 18.58 10.60 11.95
C PHE A 218 19.88 10.05 11.33
N GLY A 219 19.88 9.72 10.03
CA GLY A 219 21.04 9.16 9.33
C GLY A 219 21.32 7.69 9.64
N GLN A 220 20.39 6.96 10.22
CA GLN A 220 20.49 5.53 10.46
C GLN A 220 20.08 4.74 9.21
N PRO A 221 20.83 3.71 8.81
CA PRO A 221 20.47 2.89 7.65
C PRO A 221 19.19 2.09 7.92
N ALA A 222 18.36 1.94 6.88
CA ALA A 222 17.22 1.03 6.94
C ALA A 222 17.69 -0.43 6.88
N PRO A 223 16.96 -1.37 7.54
CA PRO A 223 17.36 -2.79 7.57
C PRO A 223 17.10 -3.53 6.26
N LEU A 224 16.36 -2.93 5.34
CA LEU A 224 16.05 -3.51 4.03
C LEU A 224 16.59 -2.63 2.90
N PRO A 225 17.18 -3.21 1.85
CA PRO A 225 17.75 -2.46 0.73
C PRO A 225 16.70 -1.74 -0.12
N VAL A 226 15.46 -2.09 0.03
CA VAL A 226 14.30 -1.53 -0.71
C VAL A 226 13.70 -0.27 -0.04
N ILE A 227 14.26 0.15 1.10
CA ILE A 227 13.81 1.31 1.88
C ILE A 227 14.92 2.32 2.04
#